data_bf8c6703592958bd27ce761b2ee2be46
#
_entry.id   bf8c6703592958bd27ce761b2ee2be46
#
_cell.length_a   1.000
_cell.length_b   1.000
_cell.length_c   1.000
_cell.angle_alpha   90.00
_cell.angle_beta   90.00
_cell.angle_gamma   90.00
#
_symmetry.space_group_name_H-M   'P 1'
#
loop_
_entity.id
_entity.type
_entity.pdbx_description
1 polymer ?
#
loop_
_entity_poly.entity_id
_entity_poly.type
_entity_poly.pdbx_seq_one_letter_code
_entity_poly.pdbx_strand_id
1 'polypeptide(L)'
;MIKPRIIVTGATGKTGNVVVTELLKEGYLVRALVRREDGRSAHLKAHGAEIAVADMSDAERVADALKDVQRAYYCPPFDPYMIQGAVAFAVAAKEARLEHIVGMTQWLASPSHPSLMTRQHWLVDRLFSMTPGVAHTIVRPGIFADAYLATIGFAAHLGVFPWFGGNSRNAPPSNEDIARVAVAALTDPARHAGKSYRPTGPELLSGEDMAKAIGRAVGRSVRFVPTPTWLFMKSARMGGMPIDLLSNIRYYVDDHSLGAFELGAPTADVLDVTGRPPEDFETIARRYAALPPNRRTFGNWVREFAGLLLAPLVPGFNLDRYDRELRRPFPSDPQFAPDSKVWRREHGIADPPAKPAASAHEKAVSATGRGQWLESQ
;
A
#
# COMPACT_ATOMS: atom_id res chain seq x y z
N MET A 1 5.28 -35.78 0.35
CA MET A 1 6.09 -34.86 1.19
C MET A 1 5.15 -33.98 1.95
N ILE A 2 5.40 -33.72 3.23
CA ILE A 2 4.62 -32.75 4.03
C ILE A 2 4.97 -31.35 3.52
N LYS A 3 3.93 -30.55 3.18
CA LYS A 3 4.15 -29.16 2.75
C LYS A 3 4.69 -28.31 3.91
N PRO A 4 5.54 -27.31 3.63
CA PRO A 4 6.08 -26.43 4.66
C PRO A 4 4.97 -25.64 5.34
N ARG A 5 5.17 -25.31 6.63
CA ARG A 5 4.32 -24.36 7.35
C ARG A 5 4.70 -22.96 6.99
N ILE A 6 3.72 -22.15 6.65
CA ILE A 6 3.88 -20.76 6.25
C ILE A 6 3.18 -19.85 7.26
N ILE A 7 3.90 -18.89 7.83
CA ILE A 7 3.29 -17.85 8.65
C ILE A 7 2.90 -16.65 7.78
N VAL A 8 1.74 -16.06 8.07
CA VAL A 8 1.24 -14.87 7.39
C VAL A 8 1.02 -13.78 8.42
N THR A 9 1.81 -12.71 8.37
CA THR A 9 1.56 -11.49 9.16
C THR A 9 0.51 -10.64 8.46
N GLY A 10 -0.19 -9.77 9.22
CA GLY A 10 -1.30 -9.01 8.63
C GLY A 10 -2.43 -9.89 8.10
N ALA A 11 -2.56 -11.11 8.60
CA ALA A 11 -3.46 -12.17 8.09
C ALA A 11 -4.95 -11.77 8.05
N THR A 12 -5.40 -10.88 8.91
CA THR A 12 -6.79 -10.35 8.92
C THR A 12 -6.98 -9.12 8.03
N GLY A 13 -5.92 -8.64 7.37
CA GLY A 13 -5.96 -7.55 6.40
C GLY A 13 -6.48 -8.01 5.03
N LYS A 14 -6.72 -7.07 4.13
CA LYS A 14 -7.30 -7.35 2.81
C LYS A 14 -6.43 -8.32 1.99
N THR A 15 -5.15 -8.02 1.81
CA THR A 15 -4.22 -8.89 1.07
C THR A 15 -3.84 -10.14 1.85
N GLY A 16 -3.51 -9.99 3.16
CA GLY A 16 -3.10 -11.13 4.00
C GLY A 16 -4.17 -12.21 4.13
N ASN A 17 -5.44 -11.82 4.18
CA ASN A 17 -6.57 -12.78 4.20
C ASN A 17 -6.60 -13.61 2.90
N VAL A 18 -6.37 -12.98 1.76
CA VAL A 18 -6.31 -13.69 0.48
C VAL A 18 -5.11 -14.63 0.43
N VAL A 19 -3.94 -14.18 0.91
CA VAL A 19 -2.74 -15.05 1.01
C VAL A 19 -3.01 -16.29 1.84
N VAL A 20 -3.63 -16.13 3.04
CA VAL A 20 -4.01 -17.27 3.90
C VAL A 20 -4.95 -18.21 3.15
N THR A 21 -5.99 -17.66 2.52
CA THR A 21 -7.02 -18.45 1.84
C THR A 21 -6.45 -19.24 0.66
N GLU A 22 -5.61 -18.63 -0.16
CA GLU A 22 -5.00 -19.30 -1.32
C GLU A 22 -4.00 -20.39 -0.89
N LEU A 23 -3.17 -20.11 0.13
CA LEU A 23 -2.25 -21.15 0.66
C LEU A 23 -3.00 -22.34 1.26
N LEU A 24 -4.10 -22.13 1.97
CA LEU A 24 -4.94 -23.21 2.49
C LEU A 24 -5.58 -24.02 1.38
N LYS A 25 -6.10 -23.39 0.32
CA LYS A 25 -6.65 -24.06 -0.88
C LYS A 25 -5.59 -24.94 -1.56
N GLU A 26 -4.35 -24.50 -1.58
CA GLU A 26 -3.24 -25.28 -2.09
C GLU A 26 -2.77 -26.37 -1.10
N GLY A 27 -3.37 -26.47 0.09
CA GLY A 27 -3.07 -27.51 1.10
C GLY A 27 -1.78 -27.26 1.90
N TYR A 28 -1.33 -26.01 2.02
CA TYR A 28 -0.24 -25.63 2.93
C TYR A 28 -0.73 -25.56 4.38
N LEU A 29 0.18 -25.79 5.33
CA LEU A 29 -0.06 -25.50 6.73
C LEU A 29 0.14 -24.01 6.95
N VAL A 30 -0.92 -23.29 7.32
CA VAL A 30 -0.88 -21.84 7.47
C VAL A 30 -1.06 -21.44 8.91
N ARG A 31 -0.11 -20.64 9.43
CA ARG A 31 -0.23 -19.93 10.70
C ARG A 31 -0.51 -18.46 10.44
N ALA A 32 -1.70 -18.00 10.84
CA ALA A 32 -2.10 -16.61 10.74
C ALA A 32 -1.67 -15.85 11.99
N LEU A 33 -0.71 -14.93 11.86
CA LEU A 33 -0.29 -14.07 12.95
C LEU A 33 -1.23 -12.86 13.05
N VAL A 34 -1.86 -12.72 14.22
CA VAL A 34 -2.83 -11.66 14.50
C VAL A 34 -2.47 -10.96 15.81
N ARG A 35 -2.76 -9.66 15.89
CA ARG A 35 -2.50 -8.90 17.12
C ARG A 35 -3.46 -9.28 18.26
N ARG A 36 -4.70 -9.67 17.90
CA ARG A 36 -5.75 -10.14 18.84
C ARG A 36 -6.71 -11.06 18.11
N GLU A 37 -7.38 -11.92 18.85
CA GLU A 37 -8.49 -12.69 18.31
C GLU A 37 -9.74 -11.82 18.17
N ASP A 38 -10.40 -11.91 17.01
CA ASP A 38 -11.68 -11.28 16.71
C ASP A 38 -12.44 -12.14 15.66
N GLY A 39 -13.60 -11.66 15.20
CA GLY A 39 -14.41 -12.38 14.21
C GLY A 39 -13.67 -12.70 12.91
N ARG A 40 -12.66 -11.89 12.52
CA ARG A 40 -11.85 -12.10 11.32
C ARG A 40 -10.88 -13.26 11.50
N SER A 41 -10.20 -13.32 12.65
CA SER A 41 -9.31 -14.45 12.97
C SER A 41 -10.09 -15.74 13.20
N ALA A 42 -11.29 -15.68 13.83
CA ALA A 42 -12.19 -16.83 13.94
C ALA A 42 -12.61 -17.38 12.57
N HIS A 43 -12.85 -16.51 11.59
CA HIS A 43 -13.12 -16.90 10.20
C HIS A 43 -11.93 -17.67 9.59
N LEU A 44 -10.70 -17.17 9.73
CA LEU A 44 -9.49 -17.85 9.25
C LEU A 44 -9.31 -19.23 9.91
N LYS A 45 -9.55 -19.32 11.22
CA LYS A 45 -9.49 -20.58 11.99
C LYS A 45 -10.50 -21.59 11.48
N ALA A 46 -11.74 -21.15 11.21
CA ALA A 46 -12.78 -22.00 10.66
C ALA A 46 -12.43 -22.57 9.27
N HIS A 47 -11.55 -21.89 8.52
CA HIS A 47 -11.04 -22.33 7.22
C HIS A 47 -9.73 -23.15 7.31
N GLY A 48 -9.26 -23.47 8.51
CA GLY A 48 -8.12 -24.35 8.74
C GLY A 48 -6.80 -23.67 9.05
N ALA A 49 -6.76 -22.35 9.22
CA ALA A 49 -5.56 -21.65 9.66
C ALA A 49 -5.32 -21.86 11.18
N GLU A 50 -4.08 -22.11 11.56
CA GLU A 50 -3.63 -21.98 12.94
C GLU A 50 -3.56 -20.49 13.30
N ILE A 51 -4.08 -20.09 14.47
CA ILE A 51 -4.01 -18.69 14.92
C ILE A 51 -2.90 -18.56 15.93
N ALA A 52 -1.95 -17.65 15.66
CA ALA A 52 -0.95 -17.18 16.60
C ALA A 52 -1.24 -15.72 16.98
N VAL A 53 -1.21 -15.41 18.27
CA VAL A 53 -1.47 -14.05 18.76
C VAL A 53 -0.17 -13.44 19.25
N ALA A 54 0.30 -12.40 18.54
CA ALA A 54 1.44 -11.61 18.97
C ALA A 54 1.33 -10.16 18.48
N ASP A 55 1.79 -9.23 19.29
CA ASP A 55 2.18 -7.91 18.81
C ASP A 55 3.55 -8.04 18.13
N MET A 56 3.71 -7.42 16.97
CA MET A 56 4.96 -7.48 16.21
C MET A 56 6.14 -6.85 16.97
N SER A 57 5.89 -5.98 17.94
CA SER A 57 6.91 -5.38 18.80
C SER A 57 7.34 -6.26 19.97
N ASP A 58 6.63 -7.36 20.25
CA ASP A 58 6.94 -8.35 21.29
C ASP A 58 7.80 -9.47 20.69
N ALA A 59 9.11 -9.35 20.85
CA ALA A 59 10.08 -10.25 20.22
C ALA A 59 9.93 -11.72 20.68
N GLU A 60 9.59 -11.95 21.96
CA GLU A 60 9.41 -13.32 22.50
C GLU A 60 8.21 -14.00 21.87
N ARG A 61 7.06 -13.30 21.81
CA ARG A 61 5.85 -13.84 21.18
C ARG A 61 6.01 -14.02 19.67
N VAL A 62 6.75 -13.14 18.99
CA VAL A 62 7.08 -13.30 17.57
C VAL A 62 7.96 -14.53 17.38
N ALA A 63 8.98 -14.76 18.22
CA ALA A 63 9.81 -15.95 18.18
C ALA A 63 8.99 -17.23 18.41
N ASP A 64 8.08 -17.23 19.39
CA ASP A 64 7.17 -18.34 19.62
C ASP A 64 6.27 -18.64 18.41
N ALA A 65 5.77 -17.59 17.76
CA ALA A 65 4.93 -17.72 16.57
C ALA A 65 5.70 -18.30 15.36
N LEU A 66 7.03 -18.18 15.34
CA LEU A 66 7.88 -18.69 14.25
C LEU A 66 8.40 -20.13 14.50
N LYS A 67 8.10 -20.75 15.66
CA LYS A 67 8.47 -22.15 15.92
C LYS A 67 7.85 -23.09 14.84
N ASP A 68 8.67 -23.97 14.28
CA ASP A 68 8.28 -24.92 13.24
C ASP A 68 7.73 -24.29 11.94
N VAL A 69 8.05 -23.03 11.68
CA VAL A 69 7.72 -22.33 10.45
C VAL A 69 8.91 -22.39 9.48
N GLN A 70 8.66 -22.60 8.19
CA GLN A 70 9.68 -22.62 7.16
C GLN A 70 9.69 -21.35 6.31
N ARG A 71 8.53 -20.76 6.06
CA ARG A 71 8.41 -19.58 5.17
C ARG A 71 7.45 -18.56 5.75
N ALA A 72 7.63 -17.30 5.36
CA ALA A 72 6.82 -16.22 5.89
C ALA A 72 6.35 -15.25 4.80
N TYR A 73 5.09 -14.86 4.85
CA TYR A 73 4.60 -13.62 4.26
C TYR A 73 4.66 -12.52 5.30
N TYR A 74 5.45 -11.50 5.04
CA TYR A 74 5.61 -10.36 5.93
C TYR A 74 4.94 -9.12 5.35
N CYS A 75 3.89 -8.65 6.00
CA CYS A 75 3.25 -7.37 5.73
C CYS A 75 3.43 -6.48 6.96
N PRO A 76 4.25 -5.42 6.88
CA PRO A 76 4.51 -4.55 8.03
C PRO A 76 3.25 -3.82 8.47
N PRO A 77 3.05 -3.61 9.78
CA PRO A 77 1.97 -2.75 10.26
C PRO A 77 2.24 -1.29 9.90
N PHE A 78 1.18 -0.54 9.59
CA PHE A 78 1.28 0.91 9.41
C PHE A 78 1.20 1.60 10.80
N ASP A 79 2.29 1.50 11.57
CA ASP A 79 2.40 2.15 12.87
C ASP A 79 3.83 2.68 13.12
N PRO A 80 4.03 3.51 14.15
CA PRO A 80 5.33 4.09 14.47
C PRO A 80 6.43 3.06 14.79
N TYR A 81 6.06 1.85 15.19
CA TYR A 81 6.96 0.77 15.62
C TYR A 81 7.29 -0.22 14.49
N MET A 82 6.96 0.12 13.24
CA MET A 82 7.21 -0.74 12.06
C MET A 82 8.63 -1.31 12.03
N ILE A 83 9.65 -0.49 12.27
CA ILE A 83 11.06 -0.94 12.25
C ILE A 83 11.36 -1.87 13.41
N GLN A 84 10.87 -1.56 14.63
CA GLN A 84 11.06 -2.44 15.77
C GLN A 84 10.45 -3.82 15.51
N GLY A 85 9.22 -3.86 14.99
CA GLY A 85 8.56 -5.12 14.64
C GLY A 85 9.29 -5.88 13.54
N ALA A 86 9.83 -5.17 12.53
CA ALA A 86 10.62 -5.79 11.47
C ALA A 86 11.94 -6.39 12.00
N VAL A 87 12.62 -5.69 12.91
CA VAL A 87 13.85 -6.20 13.54
C VAL A 87 13.54 -7.43 14.40
N ALA A 88 12.51 -7.37 15.24
CA ALA A 88 12.08 -8.52 16.04
C ALA A 88 11.78 -9.74 15.15
N PHE A 89 11.07 -9.51 14.04
CA PHE A 89 10.75 -10.57 13.09
C PHE A 89 12.00 -11.12 12.38
N ALA A 90 12.94 -10.27 11.95
CA ALA A 90 14.18 -10.70 11.29
C ALA A 90 15.07 -11.54 12.20
N VAL A 91 15.19 -11.15 13.49
CA VAL A 91 15.93 -11.92 14.50
C VAL A 91 15.29 -13.29 14.68
N ALA A 92 13.98 -13.32 14.96
CA ALA A 92 13.24 -14.56 15.15
C ALA A 92 13.25 -15.47 13.90
N ALA A 93 13.16 -14.88 12.69
CA ALA A 93 13.23 -15.61 11.44
C ALA A 93 14.60 -16.30 11.24
N LYS A 94 15.68 -15.62 11.59
CA LYS A 94 17.03 -16.18 11.55
C LYS A 94 17.21 -17.32 12.56
N GLU A 95 16.75 -17.12 13.81
CA GLU A 95 16.84 -18.12 14.88
C GLU A 95 16.00 -19.37 14.55
N ALA A 96 14.80 -19.18 14.02
CA ALA A 96 13.93 -20.25 13.55
C ALA A 96 14.42 -20.91 12.23
N ARG A 97 15.47 -20.37 11.60
CA ARG A 97 16.03 -20.83 10.33
C ARG A 97 14.99 -20.86 9.20
N LEU A 98 14.20 -19.79 9.08
CA LEU A 98 13.29 -19.68 7.94
C LEU A 98 14.06 -19.79 6.63
N GLU A 99 13.45 -20.47 5.68
CA GLU A 99 14.01 -20.63 4.32
C GLU A 99 13.81 -19.33 3.51
N HIS A 100 12.64 -18.70 3.68
CA HIS A 100 12.24 -17.61 2.80
C HIS A 100 11.23 -16.65 3.45
N ILE A 101 11.44 -15.36 3.23
CA ILE A 101 10.50 -14.29 3.54
C ILE A 101 10.03 -13.64 2.25
N VAL A 102 8.71 -13.57 2.03
CA VAL A 102 8.10 -12.72 1.01
C VAL A 102 7.58 -11.47 1.68
N GLY A 103 8.30 -10.36 1.50
CA GLY A 103 7.99 -9.07 2.11
C GLY A 103 7.07 -8.23 1.23
N MET A 104 5.92 -7.80 1.76
CA MET A 104 5.13 -6.77 1.10
C MET A 104 5.62 -5.40 1.52
N THR A 105 5.94 -4.57 0.53
CA THR A 105 6.40 -3.21 0.69
C THR A 105 5.59 -2.24 -0.17
N GLN A 106 6.19 -1.21 -0.71
CA GLN A 106 5.52 -0.24 -1.56
C GLN A 106 6.43 0.23 -2.70
N TRP A 107 5.80 0.62 -3.82
CA TRP A 107 6.52 1.11 -5.00
C TRP A 107 7.43 2.30 -4.71
N LEU A 108 7.01 3.20 -3.82
CA LEU A 108 7.74 4.43 -3.50
C LEU A 108 8.91 4.24 -2.53
N ALA A 109 9.15 3.03 -2.00
CA ALA A 109 10.17 2.77 -0.99
C ALA A 109 11.54 3.34 -1.40
N SER A 110 12.07 4.29 -0.61
CA SER A 110 13.28 5.05 -0.92
C SER A 110 13.89 5.65 0.36
N PRO A 111 15.22 5.76 0.47
CA PRO A 111 15.87 6.24 1.70
C PRO A 111 15.68 7.73 1.96
N SER A 112 15.46 8.53 0.93
CA SER A 112 15.35 10.00 1.02
C SER A 112 13.92 10.51 0.89
N HIS A 113 12.93 9.63 0.87
CA HIS A 113 11.53 10.02 0.71
C HIS A 113 11.04 10.90 1.87
N PRO A 114 10.24 11.98 1.67
CA PRO A 114 9.73 12.80 2.76
C PRO A 114 8.84 12.00 3.74
N SER A 115 8.04 11.02 3.28
CA SER A 115 7.27 10.13 4.16
C SER A 115 8.17 9.23 4.99
N LEU A 116 8.03 9.29 6.31
CA LEU A 116 8.74 8.39 7.24
C LEU A 116 8.39 6.92 6.96
N MET A 117 7.10 6.62 6.76
CA MET A 117 6.61 5.28 6.46
C MET A 117 7.28 4.71 5.19
N THR A 118 7.44 5.52 4.15
CA THR A 118 8.07 5.11 2.90
C THR A 118 9.54 4.77 3.09
N ARG A 119 10.27 5.56 3.91
CA ARG A 119 11.66 5.24 4.28
C ARG A 119 11.75 3.98 5.15
N GLN A 120 10.79 3.78 6.05
CA GLN A 120 10.75 2.57 6.87
C GLN A 120 10.54 1.31 6.02
N HIS A 121 9.70 1.35 5.00
CA HIS A 121 9.56 0.24 4.05
C HIS A 121 10.88 -0.07 3.33
N TRP A 122 11.61 0.96 2.90
CA TRP A 122 12.92 0.76 2.29
C TRP A 122 13.91 0.09 3.27
N LEU A 123 13.90 0.51 4.55
CA LEU A 123 14.75 -0.10 5.58
C LEU A 123 14.35 -1.56 5.86
N VAL A 124 13.06 -1.89 5.86
CA VAL A 124 12.57 -3.27 6.02
C VAL A 124 13.05 -4.16 4.88
N ASP A 125 12.98 -3.68 3.62
CA ASP A 125 13.50 -4.40 2.47
C ASP A 125 15.00 -4.69 2.61
N ARG A 126 15.78 -3.71 3.07
CA ARG A 126 17.22 -3.88 3.31
C ARG A 126 17.50 -4.85 4.44
N LEU A 127 16.78 -4.74 5.54
CA LEU A 127 16.92 -5.63 6.70
C LEU A 127 16.76 -7.09 6.30
N PHE A 128 15.67 -7.43 5.60
CA PHE A 128 15.43 -8.80 5.19
C PHE A 128 16.41 -9.28 4.12
N SER A 129 16.80 -8.42 3.18
CA SER A 129 17.81 -8.76 2.16
C SER A 129 19.19 -9.02 2.76
N MET A 130 19.48 -8.46 3.95
CA MET A 130 20.74 -8.63 4.68
C MET A 130 20.67 -9.70 5.77
N THR A 131 19.52 -10.37 5.99
CA THR A 131 19.38 -11.40 7.01
C THR A 131 20.07 -12.71 6.55
N PRO A 132 21.17 -13.12 7.17
CA PRO A 132 21.95 -14.25 6.68
C PRO A 132 21.18 -15.58 6.76
N GLY A 133 21.22 -16.35 5.69
CA GLY A 133 20.61 -17.68 5.63
C GLY A 133 19.10 -17.69 5.39
N VAL A 134 18.47 -16.52 5.25
CA VAL A 134 17.05 -16.39 4.91
C VAL A 134 16.91 -15.73 3.54
N ALA A 135 16.33 -16.41 2.59
CA ALA A 135 16.04 -15.83 1.28
C ALA A 135 14.92 -14.77 1.38
N HIS A 136 14.98 -13.75 0.52
CA HIS A 136 13.98 -12.67 0.52
C HIS A 136 13.45 -12.41 -0.89
N THR A 137 12.14 -12.24 -1.01
CA THR A 137 11.45 -11.75 -2.21
C THR A 137 10.65 -10.51 -1.84
N ILE A 138 10.72 -9.48 -2.67
CA ILE A 138 10.01 -8.21 -2.45
C ILE A 138 8.79 -8.13 -3.36
N VAL A 139 7.62 -7.81 -2.79
CA VAL A 139 6.39 -7.48 -3.53
C VAL A 139 6.06 -6.02 -3.24
N ARG A 140 6.21 -5.14 -4.26
CA ARG A 140 6.12 -3.67 -4.11
C ARG A 140 5.02 -3.05 -4.99
N PRO A 141 3.74 -3.25 -4.68
CA PRO A 141 2.65 -2.64 -5.45
C PRO A 141 2.63 -1.12 -5.31
N GLY A 142 1.99 -0.46 -6.28
CA GLY A 142 1.61 0.95 -6.18
C GLY A 142 0.34 1.15 -5.36
N ILE A 143 -0.48 2.16 -5.72
CA ILE A 143 -1.79 2.34 -5.09
C ILE A 143 -2.74 1.24 -5.59
N PHE A 144 -3.36 0.52 -4.66
CA PHE A 144 -4.26 -0.59 -4.92
C PHE A 144 -5.62 -0.10 -5.46
N ALA A 145 -6.31 -0.94 -6.20
CA ALA A 145 -7.64 -0.67 -6.71
C ALA A 145 -8.65 -0.36 -5.58
N ASP A 146 -8.55 -1.02 -4.44
CA ASP A 146 -9.45 -0.83 -3.31
C ASP A 146 -9.34 0.55 -2.64
N ALA A 147 -8.19 1.24 -2.77
CA ALA A 147 -8.05 2.61 -2.30
C ALA A 147 -8.93 3.56 -3.12
N TYR A 148 -8.94 3.41 -4.45
CA TYR A 148 -9.83 4.16 -5.34
C TYR A 148 -11.29 3.81 -5.10
N LEU A 149 -11.58 2.54 -4.89
CA LEU A 149 -12.93 2.02 -4.69
C LEU A 149 -13.50 2.25 -3.28
N ALA A 150 -12.70 2.80 -2.36
CA ALA A 150 -13.21 3.27 -1.07
C ALA A 150 -14.29 4.36 -1.22
N THR A 151 -14.28 5.09 -2.34
CA THR A 151 -15.27 6.13 -2.65
C THR A 151 -16.38 5.66 -3.59
N ILE A 152 -16.48 4.36 -3.88
CA ILE A 152 -17.49 3.81 -4.82
C ILE A 152 -18.94 4.07 -4.38
N GLY A 153 -19.18 4.27 -3.09
CA GLY A 153 -20.47 4.70 -2.55
C GLY A 153 -20.95 6.03 -3.16
N PHE A 154 -20.07 7.03 -3.26
CA PHE A 154 -20.41 8.30 -3.92
C PHE A 154 -20.74 8.09 -5.40
N ALA A 155 -20.02 7.21 -6.09
CA ALA A 155 -20.30 6.90 -7.48
C ALA A 155 -21.68 6.21 -7.62
N ALA A 156 -21.95 5.21 -6.79
CA ALA A 156 -23.22 4.46 -6.83
C ALA A 156 -24.44 5.33 -6.49
N HIS A 157 -24.32 6.25 -5.54
CA HIS A 157 -25.45 7.03 -5.03
C HIS A 157 -25.56 8.43 -5.63
N LEU A 158 -24.42 9.11 -5.86
CA LEU A 158 -24.38 10.51 -6.27
C LEU A 158 -23.86 10.70 -7.71
N GLY A 159 -23.30 9.67 -8.34
CA GLY A 159 -22.75 9.74 -9.71
C GLY A 159 -21.45 10.52 -9.78
N VAL A 160 -20.70 10.61 -8.70
CA VAL A 160 -19.39 11.30 -8.65
C VAL A 160 -18.30 10.37 -8.13
N PHE A 161 -17.11 10.50 -8.70
CA PHE A 161 -15.91 9.81 -8.25
C PHE A 161 -14.89 10.87 -7.80
N PRO A 162 -14.86 11.20 -6.49
CA PRO A 162 -13.87 12.13 -5.95
C PRO A 162 -12.55 11.42 -5.74
N TRP A 163 -11.47 11.94 -6.35
CA TRP A 163 -10.13 11.43 -6.16
C TRP A 163 -9.06 12.53 -6.33
N PHE A 164 -7.90 12.32 -5.71
CA PHE A 164 -6.73 13.18 -5.87
C PHE A 164 -5.84 12.71 -7.06
N GLY A 165 -4.74 13.45 -7.33
CA GLY A 165 -3.74 13.05 -8.35
C GLY A 165 -3.89 13.74 -9.70
N GLY A 166 -4.91 14.58 -9.90
CA GLY A 166 -5.07 15.37 -11.13
C GLY A 166 -5.19 14.47 -12.36
N ASN A 167 -4.34 14.72 -13.37
CA ASN A 167 -4.31 13.97 -14.63
C ASN A 167 -3.38 12.75 -14.61
N SER A 168 -2.71 12.48 -13.48
CA SER A 168 -1.81 11.34 -13.36
C SER A 168 -2.55 10.02 -13.41
N ARG A 169 -1.87 9.00 -13.93
CA ARG A 169 -2.44 7.67 -14.13
C ARG A 169 -1.83 6.66 -13.16
N ASN A 170 -2.52 5.56 -12.97
CA ASN A 170 -2.04 4.37 -12.27
C ASN A 170 -2.57 3.11 -12.96
N ALA A 171 -1.89 2.00 -12.78
CA ALA A 171 -2.37 0.66 -13.12
C ALA A 171 -2.66 -0.09 -11.81
N PRO A 172 -3.83 0.15 -11.16
CA PRO A 172 -4.09 -0.30 -9.80
C PRO A 172 -4.32 -1.82 -9.74
N PRO A 173 -3.49 -2.58 -9.00
CA PRO A 173 -3.69 -4.02 -8.81
C PRO A 173 -4.84 -4.31 -7.85
N SER A 174 -5.43 -5.51 -7.98
CA SER A 174 -6.31 -6.08 -6.97
C SER A 174 -5.52 -6.64 -5.78
N ASN A 175 -6.17 -6.76 -4.61
CA ASN A 175 -5.58 -7.46 -3.47
C ASN A 175 -5.34 -8.94 -3.80
N GLU A 176 -6.17 -9.52 -4.64
CA GLU A 176 -6.10 -10.88 -5.15
C GLU A 176 -4.86 -11.11 -6.02
N ASP A 177 -4.55 -10.18 -6.92
CA ASP A 177 -3.35 -10.26 -7.77
C ASP A 177 -2.06 -10.13 -6.96
N ILE A 178 -2.03 -9.20 -6.03
CA ILE A 178 -0.89 -9.03 -5.11
C ILE A 178 -0.67 -10.32 -4.31
N ALA A 179 -1.75 -10.88 -3.76
CA ALA A 179 -1.70 -12.12 -2.99
C ALA A 179 -1.25 -13.31 -3.85
N ARG A 180 -1.73 -13.44 -5.09
CA ARG A 180 -1.30 -14.51 -6.02
C ARG A 180 0.21 -14.45 -6.29
N VAL A 181 0.76 -13.26 -6.51
CA VAL A 181 2.22 -13.09 -6.69
C VAL A 181 2.97 -13.49 -5.41
N ALA A 182 2.47 -13.08 -4.24
CA ALA A 182 3.08 -13.46 -2.97
C ALA A 182 3.02 -14.98 -2.72
N VAL A 183 1.88 -15.61 -3.00
CA VAL A 183 1.69 -17.07 -2.86
C VAL A 183 2.63 -17.83 -3.80
N ALA A 184 2.73 -17.44 -5.07
CA ALA A 184 3.65 -18.05 -6.01
C ALA A 184 5.11 -17.97 -5.51
N ALA A 185 5.53 -16.83 -4.96
CA ALA A 185 6.85 -16.66 -4.38
C ALA A 185 7.06 -17.52 -3.12
N LEU A 186 6.04 -17.64 -2.26
CA LEU A 186 6.09 -18.49 -1.06
C LEU A 186 6.16 -19.99 -1.40
N THR A 187 5.52 -20.40 -2.48
CA THR A 187 5.40 -21.83 -2.84
C THR A 187 6.58 -22.34 -3.67
N ASP A 188 7.29 -21.45 -4.38
CA ASP A 188 8.51 -21.76 -5.14
C ASP A 188 9.68 -20.78 -4.82
N PRO A 189 10.31 -20.89 -3.64
CA PRO A 189 11.45 -20.04 -3.28
C PRO A 189 12.60 -20.12 -4.26
N ALA A 190 12.85 -21.28 -4.85
CA ALA A 190 13.99 -21.46 -5.77
C ALA A 190 13.87 -20.54 -6.99
N ARG A 191 12.66 -20.32 -7.48
CA ARG A 191 12.40 -19.45 -8.63
C ARG A 191 12.39 -17.98 -8.26
N HIS A 192 12.03 -17.63 -7.01
CA HIS A 192 11.66 -16.28 -6.64
C HIS A 192 12.60 -15.59 -5.65
N ALA A 193 13.50 -16.32 -4.98
CA ALA A 193 14.48 -15.76 -4.05
C ALA A 193 15.34 -14.66 -4.70
N GLY A 194 15.52 -13.56 -3.99
CA GLY A 194 16.31 -12.41 -4.45
C GLY A 194 15.59 -11.52 -5.47
N LYS A 195 14.36 -11.85 -5.88
CA LYS A 195 13.60 -11.07 -6.87
C LYS A 195 12.71 -10.03 -6.22
N SER A 196 12.34 -9.05 -7.05
CA SER A 196 11.40 -8.00 -6.70
C SER A 196 10.32 -7.92 -7.78
N TYR A 197 9.07 -7.85 -7.36
CA TYR A 197 7.89 -7.82 -8.22
C TYR A 197 7.04 -6.60 -7.94
N ARG A 198 6.53 -5.99 -9.00
CA ARG A 198 5.56 -4.90 -8.94
C ARG A 198 4.22 -5.36 -9.53
N PRO A 199 3.33 -5.99 -8.75
CA PRO A 199 1.98 -6.28 -9.23
C PRO A 199 1.28 -4.99 -9.66
N THR A 200 0.72 -5.00 -10.87
CA THR A 200 -0.10 -3.91 -11.42
C THR A 200 -1.35 -4.48 -12.07
N GLY A 201 -2.37 -3.63 -12.26
CA GLY A 201 -3.45 -3.90 -13.19
C GLY A 201 -2.93 -3.95 -14.64
N PRO A 202 -3.80 -4.33 -15.62
CA PRO A 202 -3.39 -4.55 -17.00
C PRO A 202 -3.11 -3.26 -17.77
N GLU A 203 -3.58 -2.11 -17.31
CA GLU A 203 -3.50 -0.84 -18.04
C GLU A 203 -3.37 0.38 -17.13
N LEU A 204 -2.77 1.45 -17.66
CA LEU A 204 -2.69 2.75 -17.02
C LEU A 204 -4.02 3.50 -17.19
N LEU A 205 -4.68 3.82 -16.08
CA LEU A 205 -5.96 4.50 -16.01
C LEU A 205 -5.82 5.89 -15.41
N SER A 206 -6.41 6.89 -16.06
CA SER A 206 -6.65 8.21 -15.50
C SER A 206 -7.86 8.18 -14.53
N GLY A 207 -8.06 9.25 -13.76
CA GLY A 207 -9.26 9.40 -12.94
C GLY A 207 -10.56 9.33 -13.76
N GLU A 208 -10.55 9.82 -15.00
CA GLU A 208 -11.69 9.74 -15.91
C GLU A 208 -11.96 8.32 -16.40
N ASP A 209 -10.90 7.56 -16.70
CA ASP A 209 -11.03 6.16 -17.15
C ASP A 209 -11.57 5.30 -16.00
N MET A 210 -11.06 5.52 -14.77
CA MET A 210 -11.58 4.88 -13.57
C MET A 210 -13.05 5.24 -13.33
N ALA A 211 -13.44 6.51 -13.50
CA ALA A 211 -14.84 6.94 -13.35
C ALA A 211 -15.76 6.24 -14.35
N LYS A 212 -15.32 6.09 -15.62
CA LYS A 212 -16.06 5.35 -16.65
C LYS A 212 -16.22 3.87 -16.28
N ALA A 213 -15.15 3.21 -15.81
CA ALA A 213 -15.16 1.82 -15.39
C ALA A 213 -16.08 1.62 -14.17
N ILE A 214 -15.98 2.51 -13.16
CA ILE A 214 -16.89 2.52 -12.01
C ILE A 214 -18.33 2.73 -12.48
N GLY A 215 -18.57 3.64 -13.43
CA GLY A 215 -19.89 3.90 -13.99
C GLY A 215 -20.54 2.66 -14.59
N ARG A 216 -19.77 1.87 -15.37
CA ARG A 216 -20.24 0.57 -15.89
C ARG A 216 -20.51 -0.44 -14.78
N ALA A 217 -19.66 -0.46 -13.76
CA ALA A 217 -19.81 -1.36 -12.62
C ALA A 217 -21.06 -1.07 -11.77
N VAL A 218 -21.40 0.21 -11.57
CA VAL A 218 -22.57 0.62 -10.74
C VAL A 218 -23.84 0.88 -11.57
N GLY A 219 -23.78 0.75 -12.91
CA GLY A 219 -24.92 0.90 -13.81
C GLY A 219 -25.46 2.33 -13.91
N ARG A 220 -24.59 3.35 -13.87
CA ARG A 220 -24.96 4.77 -14.08
C ARG A 220 -23.76 5.58 -14.56
N SER A 221 -24.02 6.76 -15.14
CA SER A 221 -22.97 7.72 -15.45
C SER A 221 -22.30 8.22 -14.16
N VAL A 222 -20.96 8.20 -14.14
CA VAL A 222 -20.13 8.68 -13.04
C VAL A 222 -19.13 9.70 -13.58
N ARG A 223 -19.07 10.85 -12.94
CA ARG A 223 -18.15 11.92 -13.28
C ARG A 223 -16.96 11.92 -12.33
N PHE A 224 -15.76 11.97 -12.86
CA PHE A 224 -14.54 12.23 -12.09
C PHE A 224 -14.56 13.66 -11.52
N VAL A 225 -14.23 13.81 -10.25
CA VAL A 225 -14.14 15.10 -9.56
C VAL A 225 -12.77 15.20 -8.92
N PRO A 226 -11.84 16.00 -9.51
CA PRO A 226 -10.55 16.24 -8.89
C PRO A 226 -10.73 16.80 -7.48
N THR A 227 -10.16 16.12 -6.49
CA THR A 227 -10.34 16.50 -5.08
C THR A 227 -9.05 17.12 -4.56
N PRO A 228 -9.09 18.34 -4.02
CA PRO A 228 -7.91 18.96 -3.45
C PRO A 228 -7.44 18.19 -2.20
N THR A 229 -6.13 18.17 -1.98
CA THR A 229 -5.48 17.39 -0.91
C THR A 229 -6.10 17.66 0.47
N TRP A 230 -6.38 18.92 0.81
CA TRP A 230 -6.98 19.26 2.10
C TRP A 230 -8.35 18.60 2.33
N LEU A 231 -9.19 18.49 1.28
CA LEU A 231 -10.50 17.85 1.38
C LEU A 231 -10.36 16.33 1.45
N PHE A 232 -9.43 15.75 0.68
CA PHE A 232 -9.08 14.34 0.77
C PHE A 232 -8.64 13.97 2.20
N MET A 233 -7.74 14.77 2.82
CA MET A 233 -7.28 14.53 4.20
C MET A 233 -8.41 14.60 5.23
N LYS A 234 -9.33 15.56 5.09
CA LYS A 234 -10.51 15.67 5.96
C LYS A 234 -11.45 14.49 5.79
N SER A 235 -11.71 14.05 4.55
CA SER A 235 -12.55 12.89 4.25
C SER A 235 -11.95 11.60 4.81
N ALA A 236 -10.65 11.40 4.64
CA ALA A 236 -9.94 10.24 5.17
C ALA A 236 -9.98 10.21 6.72
N ARG A 237 -9.82 11.37 7.37
CA ARG A 237 -9.98 11.49 8.81
C ARG A 237 -11.40 11.18 9.28
N MET A 238 -12.42 11.68 8.58
CA MET A 238 -13.82 11.37 8.85
C MET A 238 -14.09 9.85 8.73
N GLY A 239 -13.43 9.19 7.77
CA GLY A 239 -13.43 7.74 7.62
C GLY A 239 -12.64 6.97 8.68
N GLY A 240 -12.10 7.64 9.70
CA GLY A 240 -11.38 7.01 10.82
C GLY A 240 -9.89 6.78 10.60
N MET A 241 -9.30 7.35 9.54
CA MET A 241 -7.85 7.20 9.30
C MET A 241 -7.04 7.88 10.43
N PRO A 242 -6.11 7.16 11.08
CA PRO A 242 -5.25 7.72 12.13
C PRO A 242 -4.41 8.90 11.63
N ILE A 243 -4.17 9.90 12.48
CA ILE A 243 -3.38 11.08 12.13
C ILE A 243 -1.97 10.70 11.69
N ASP A 244 -1.39 9.70 12.33
CA ASP A 244 -0.08 9.14 11.99
C ASP A 244 -0.01 8.67 10.52
N LEU A 245 -1.03 7.95 10.09
CA LEU A 245 -1.13 7.49 8.71
C LEU A 245 -1.42 8.64 7.75
N LEU A 246 -2.27 9.61 8.14
CA LEU A 246 -2.54 10.81 7.34
C LEU A 246 -1.27 11.62 7.08
N SER A 247 -0.41 11.79 8.11
CA SER A 247 0.86 12.49 7.96
C SER A 247 1.78 11.85 6.92
N ASN A 248 1.72 10.54 6.76
CA ASN A 248 2.53 9.82 5.78
C ASN A 248 1.87 9.79 4.39
N ILE A 249 0.53 9.59 4.33
CA ILE A 249 -0.21 9.47 3.07
C ILE A 249 -0.27 10.78 2.29
N ARG A 250 -0.17 11.95 2.93
CA ARG A 250 -0.14 13.23 2.21
C ARG A 250 0.92 13.24 1.11
N TYR A 251 2.07 12.66 1.35
CA TYR A 251 3.15 12.55 0.37
C TYR A 251 2.86 11.60 -0.79
N TYR A 252 1.96 10.63 -0.60
CA TYR A 252 1.47 9.78 -1.70
C TYR A 252 0.64 10.57 -2.71
N VAL A 253 -0.09 11.60 -2.24
CA VAL A 253 -0.83 12.51 -3.12
C VAL A 253 0.13 13.28 -4.01
N ASP A 254 1.24 13.75 -3.42
CA ASP A 254 2.27 14.48 -4.15
C ASP A 254 2.96 13.56 -5.18
N ASP A 255 3.40 12.36 -4.77
CA ASP A 255 3.99 11.37 -5.68
C ASP A 255 3.04 10.97 -6.82
N HIS A 256 1.74 10.81 -6.52
CA HIS A 256 0.74 10.53 -7.55
C HIS A 256 0.69 11.67 -8.56
N SER A 257 0.62 12.90 -8.07
CA SER A 257 0.58 14.10 -8.94
C SER A 257 1.85 14.29 -9.77
N LEU A 258 3.00 13.79 -9.28
CA LEU A 258 4.28 13.76 -9.99
C LEU A 258 4.41 12.58 -10.95
N GLY A 259 3.40 11.73 -11.10
CA GLY A 259 3.41 10.58 -12.01
C GLY A 259 4.24 9.38 -11.54
N ALA A 260 4.57 9.29 -10.25
CA ALA A 260 5.40 8.20 -9.70
C ALA A 260 4.84 6.81 -9.99
N PHE A 261 3.52 6.68 -10.06
CA PHE A 261 2.85 5.40 -10.30
C PHE A 261 2.75 5.03 -11.78
N GLU A 262 2.96 5.98 -12.70
CA GLU A 262 3.03 5.73 -14.14
C GLU A 262 4.38 5.13 -14.54
N LEU A 263 5.46 5.52 -13.86
CA LEU A 263 6.80 5.08 -14.19
C LEU A 263 6.92 3.56 -14.07
N GLY A 264 7.30 2.90 -15.17
CA GLY A 264 7.45 1.46 -15.24
C GLY A 264 6.15 0.65 -15.11
N ALA A 265 4.98 1.26 -15.31
CA ALA A 265 3.68 0.58 -15.32
C ALA A 265 3.00 0.65 -16.71
N PRO A 266 2.13 -0.32 -17.05
CA PRO A 266 1.90 -1.57 -16.34
C PRO A 266 3.08 -2.54 -16.46
N THR A 267 3.17 -3.52 -15.51
CA THR A 267 4.16 -4.60 -15.56
C THR A 267 3.52 -5.91 -15.99
N ALA A 268 4.35 -6.85 -16.46
CA ALA A 268 3.91 -8.23 -16.75
C ALA A 268 3.98 -9.15 -15.50
N ASP A 269 4.42 -8.65 -14.35
CA ASP A 269 4.77 -9.46 -13.17
C ASP A 269 3.64 -10.39 -12.70
N VAL A 270 2.39 -9.92 -12.73
CA VAL A 270 1.26 -10.77 -12.33
C VAL A 270 1.15 -11.97 -13.27
N LEU A 271 1.20 -11.75 -14.58
CA LEU A 271 1.12 -12.82 -15.59
C LEU A 271 2.34 -13.74 -15.52
N ASP A 272 3.54 -13.18 -15.49
CA ASP A 272 4.80 -13.94 -15.56
C ASP A 272 5.02 -14.82 -14.31
N VAL A 273 4.58 -14.32 -13.15
CA VAL A 273 4.72 -15.02 -11.87
C VAL A 273 3.63 -16.06 -11.67
N THR A 274 2.39 -15.72 -12.02
CA THR A 274 1.21 -16.54 -11.67
C THR A 274 0.63 -17.35 -12.83
N GLY A 275 1.07 -17.07 -14.07
CA GLY A 275 0.49 -17.67 -15.28
C GLY A 275 -0.94 -17.20 -15.59
N ARG A 276 -1.44 -16.19 -14.86
CA ARG A 276 -2.79 -15.65 -15.04
C ARG A 276 -2.71 -14.12 -15.24
N PRO A 277 -3.48 -13.54 -16.16
CA PRO A 277 -3.51 -12.09 -16.33
C PRO A 277 -4.02 -11.39 -15.06
N PRO A 278 -3.59 -10.12 -14.83
CA PRO A 278 -4.16 -9.31 -13.77
C PRO A 278 -5.64 -9.00 -14.01
N GLU A 279 -6.38 -8.79 -12.92
CA GLU A 279 -7.78 -8.36 -13.01
C GLU A 279 -7.87 -6.93 -13.55
N ASP A 280 -8.83 -6.68 -14.44
CA ASP A 280 -9.15 -5.33 -14.87
C ASP A 280 -9.90 -4.55 -13.78
N PHE A 281 -9.78 -3.21 -13.83
CA PHE A 281 -10.35 -2.34 -12.80
C PHE A 281 -11.88 -2.38 -12.73
N GLU A 282 -12.57 -2.62 -13.84
CA GLU A 282 -14.03 -2.72 -13.86
C GLU A 282 -14.51 -3.99 -13.13
N THR A 283 -13.83 -5.12 -13.36
CA THR A 283 -14.12 -6.38 -12.64
C THR A 283 -13.96 -6.19 -11.15
N ILE A 284 -12.89 -5.53 -10.71
CA ILE A 284 -12.69 -5.20 -9.30
C ILE A 284 -13.80 -4.27 -8.79
N ALA A 285 -14.14 -3.22 -9.55
CA ALA A 285 -15.18 -2.27 -9.18
C ALA A 285 -16.56 -2.94 -9.04
N ARG A 286 -16.92 -3.91 -9.90
CA ARG A 286 -18.16 -4.69 -9.78
C ARG A 286 -18.23 -5.46 -8.45
N ARG A 287 -17.11 -6.08 -8.04
CA ARG A 287 -17.00 -6.77 -6.75
C ARG A 287 -17.24 -5.83 -5.57
N TYR A 288 -16.64 -4.64 -5.60
CA TYR A 288 -16.82 -3.62 -4.55
C TYR A 288 -18.22 -3.00 -4.56
N ALA A 289 -18.81 -2.76 -5.72
CA ALA A 289 -20.19 -2.26 -5.84
C ALA A 289 -21.23 -3.23 -5.24
N ALA A 290 -20.97 -4.53 -5.28
CA ALA A 290 -21.86 -5.56 -4.72
C ALA A 290 -21.85 -5.62 -3.18
N LEU A 291 -20.86 -5.00 -2.52
CA LEU A 291 -20.77 -5.00 -1.06
C LEU A 291 -21.96 -4.26 -0.43
N PRO A 292 -22.49 -4.74 0.72
CA PRO A 292 -23.70 -4.16 1.33
C PRO A 292 -23.67 -2.65 1.56
N PRO A 293 -22.55 -2.03 1.98
CA PRO A 293 -22.48 -0.57 2.16
C PRO A 293 -22.65 0.23 0.87
N ASN A 294 -22.37 -0.38 -0.30
CA ASN A 294 -22.38 0.31 -1.60
C ASN A 294 -23.64 0.04 -2.41
N ARG A 295 -24.51 -0.90 -1.95
CA ARG A 295 -25.78 -1.18 -2.60
C ARG A 295 -26.69 0.04 -2.57
N ARG A 296 -27.45 0.25 -3.66
CA ARG A 296 -28.35 1.38 -3.85
C ARG A 296 -29.57 1.25 -2.93
N THR A 297 -29.48 1.82 -1.73
CA THR A 297 -30.55 1.93 -0.75
C THR A 297 -30.70 3.38 -0.32
N PHE A 298 -31.89 3.78 0.16
CA PHE A 298 -32.10 5.14 0.67
C PHE A 298 -31.16 5.47 1.84
N GLY A 299 -30.97 4.53 2.78
CA GLY A 299 -30.09 4.72 3.92
C GLY A 299 -28.63 4.95 3.51
N ASN A 300 -28.12 4.18 2.55
CA ASN A 300 -26.79 4.38 2.00
C ASN A 300 -26.68 5.72 1.25
N TRP A 301 -27.71 6.11 0.50
CA TRP A 301 -27.74 7.41 -0.16
C TRP A 301 -27.64 8.56 0.85
N VAL A 302 -28.43 8.54 1.93
CA VAL A 302 -28.35 9.55 3.01
C VAL A 302 -26.96 9.60 3.61
N ARG A 303 -26.34 8.45 3.88
CA ARG A 303 -24.99 8.39 4.43
C ARG A 303 -23.97 9.05 3.50
N GLU A 304 -23.96 8.71 2.22
CA GLU A 304 -23.01 9.26 1.25
C GLU A 304 -23.25 10.77 1.04
N PHE A 305 -24.49 11.20 0.96
CA PHE A 305 -24.83 12.61 0.83
C PHE A 305 -24.40 13.40 2.07
N ALA A 306 -24.67 12.90 3.27
CA ALA A 306 -24.19 13.49 4.52
C ALA A 306 -22.65 13.53 4.56
N GLY A 307 -21.98 12.47 4.16
CA GLY A 307 -20.53 12.42 4.07
C GLY A 307 -19.95 13.52 3.18
N LEU A 308 -20.54 13.74 2.01
CA LEU A 308 -20.12 14.79 1.08
C LEU A 308 -20.26 16.21 1.70
N LEU A 309 -21.39 16.46 2.38
CA LEU A 309 -21.67 17.77 3.01
C LEU A 309 -20.82 18.00 4.27
N LEU A 310 -20.54 16.98 5.06
CA LEU A 310 -19.85 17.09 6.33
C LEU A 310 -18.31 17.08 6.18
N ALA A 311 -17.77 16.47 5.14
CA ALA A 311 -16.32 16.37 4.96
C ALA A 311 -15.60 17.73 5.00
N PRO A 312 -16.08 18.81 4.35
CA PRO A 312 -15.43 20.12 4.44
C PRO A 312 -15.45 20.72 5.86
N LEU A 313 -16.43 20.32 6.69
CA LEU A 313 -16.62 20.84 8.06
C LEU A 313 -15.73 20.12 9.08
N VAL A 314 -15.14 18.99 8.73
CA VAL A 314 -14.20 18.27 9.61
C VAL A 314 -13.03 19.19 9.95
N PRO A 315 -12.67 19.35 11.25
CA PRO A 315 -11.53 20.17 11.62
C PRO A 315 -10.25 19.76 10.91
N GLY A 316 -9.54 20.72 10.32
CA GLY A 316 -8.22 20.51 9.76
C GLY A 316 -7.23 20.11 10.85
N PHE A 317 -6.14 19.46 10.46
CA PHE A 317 -5.06 19.10 11.37
C PHE A 317 -3.72 19.55 10.75
N ASN A 318 -2.90 20.25 11.54
CA ASN A 318 -1.59 20.67 11.07
C ASN A 318 -0.61 19.49 11.18
N LEU A 319 -0.43 18.77 10.07
CA LEU A 319 0.40 17.58 10.01
C LEU A 319 1.89 17.90 10.16
N ASP A 320 2.35 19.07 9.75
CA ASP A 320 3.74 19.51 9.93
C ASP A 320 4.05 19.78 11.41
N ARG A 321 3.09 20.42 12.10
CA ARG A 321 3.20 20.60 13.56
C ARG A 321 3.23 19.24 14.27
N TYR A 322 2.36 18.33 13.90
CA TYR A 322 2.32 16.97 14.43
C TYR A 322 3.66 16.24 14.28
N ASP A 323 4.26 16.28 13.09
CA ASP A 323 5.56 15.63 12.84
C ASP A 323 6.69 16.29 13.64
N ARG A 324 6.67 17.63 13.78
CA ARG A 324 7.67 18.35 14.62
C ARG A 324 7.51 18.02 16.11
N GLU A 325 6.29 17.99 16.63
CA GLU A 325 6.01 17.63 18.04
C GLU A 325 6.49 16.21 18.37
N LEU A 326 6.33 15.27 17.44
CA LEU A 326 6.85 13.90 17.57
C LEU A 326 8.34 13.79 17.26
N ARG A 327 9.02 14.88 16.90
CA ARG A 327 10.44 14.90 16.51
C ARG A 327 10.76 13.83 15.47
N ARG A 328 9.87 13.64 14.49
CA ARG A 328 10.08 12.64 13.44
C ARG A 328 11.33 12.93 12.63
N PRO A 329 12.20 11.93 12.40
CA PRO A 329 13.35 12.12 11.55
C PRO A 329 12.91 12.53 10.14
N PHE A 330 13.53 13.58 9.62
CA PHE A 330 13.30 14.07 8.27
C PHE A 330 14.61 14.09 7.50
N PRO A 331 14.68 13.66 6.22
CA PRO A 331 15.93 13.66 5.48
C PRO A 331 16.44 15.09 5.24
N SER A 332 17.75 15.26 5.20
CA SER A 332 18.38 16.55 4.90
C SER A 332 18.12 17.03 3.47
N ASP A 333 17.96 16.08 2.54
CA ASP A 333 17.61 16.33 1.14
C ASP A 333 16.43 15.42 0.76
N PRO A 334 15.17 15.84 1.07
CA PRO A 334 13.99 15.03 0.78
C PRO A 334 13.72 14.99 -0.72
N GLN A 335 13.52 13.79 -1.25
CA GLN A 335 13.25 13.56 -2.68
C GLN A 335 12.03 12.67 -2.85
N PHE A 336 11.07 13.10 -3.65
CA PHE A 336 9.99 12.24 -4.13
C PHE A 336 10.53 11.17 -5.08
N ALA A 337 9.79 10.08 -5.22
CA ALA A 337 10.24 8.93 -6.00
C ALA A 337 10.68 9.29 -7.43
N PRO A 338 9.95 10.11 -8.22
CA PRO A 338 10.37 10.48 -9.57
C PRO A 338 11.68 11.27 -9.65
N ASP A 339 12.03 12.00 -8.60
CA ASP A 339 13.25 12.83 -8.56
C ASP A 339 14.44 12.10 -7.92
N SER A 340 14.20 10.98 -7.21
CA SER A 340 15.22 10.24 -6.50
C SER A 340 16.03 9.33 -7.44
N LYS A 341 17.32 9.65 -7.63
CA LYS A 341 18.25 8.79 -8.40
C LYS A 341 18.39 7.40 -7.78
N VAL A 342 18.37 7.30 -6.44
CA VAL A 342 18.47 6.02 -5.74
C VAL A 342 17.25 5.17 -6.06
N TRP A 343 16.05 5.73 -5.93
CA TRP A 343 14.81 5.05 -6.25
C TRP A 343 14.78 4.59 -7.72
N ARG A 344 15.10 5.49 -8.66
CA ARG A 344 15.12 5.15 -10.10
C ARG A 344 16.03 3.97 -10.41
N ARG A 345 17.26 4.01 -9.90
CA ARG A 345 18.23 2.92 -10.09
C ARG A 345 17.72 1.59 -9.51
N GLU A 346 17.16 1.60 -8.29
CA GLU A 346 16.67 0.39 -7.62
C GLU A 346 15.41 -0.18 -8.27
N HIS A 347 14.69 0.63 -9.05
CA HIS A 347 13.48 0.24 -9.76
C HIS A 347 13.67 0.08 -11.27
N GLY A 348 14.90 0.21 -11.78
CA GLY A 348 15.19 0.08 -13.22
C GLY A 348 14.57 1.20 -14.06
N ILE A 349 14.30 2.36 -13.47
CA ILE A 349 13.71 3.51 -14.15
C ILE A 349 14.85 4.42 -14.67
N ALA A 350 14.85 4.71 -15.96
CA ALA A 350 15.83 5.61 -16.55
C ALA A 350 15.82 7.00 -15.89
N ASP A 351 16.99 7.63 -15.76
CA ASP A 351 17.06 9.01 -15.29
C ASP A 351 16.28 9.94 -16.23
N PRO A 352 15.64 10.99 -15.71
CA PRO A 352 15.01 11.99 -16.56
C PRO A 352 16.07 12.67 -17.42
N PRO A 353 15.71 13.12 -18.63
CA PRO A 353 16.63 13.94 -19.41
C PRO A 353 17.08 15.14 -18.56
N ALA A 354 18.36 15.50 -18.65
CA ALA A 354 18.90 16.64 -17.90
C ALA A 354 18.02 17.87 -18.12
N LYS A 355 17.48 18.44 -17.03
CA LYS A 355 16.75 19.71 -17.14
C LYS A 355 17.71 20.72 -17.79
N PRO A 356 17.27 21.46 -18.83
CA PRO A 356 18.08 22.56 -19.34
C PRO A 356 18.42 23.47 -18.16
N ALA A 357 19.67 23.92 -18.09
CA ALA A 357 20.14 24.76 -17.00
C ALA A 357 19.16 25.92 -16.78
N ALA A 358 18.59 26.02 -15.58
CA ALA A 358 17.63 27.06 -15.26
C ALA A 358 18.22 28.41 -15.61
N SER A 359 17.50 29.21 -16.39
CA SER A 359 17.92 30.55 -16.77
C SER A 359 18.15 31.40 -15.52
N ALA A 360 19.04 32.39 -15.59
CA ALA A 360 19.35 33.26 -14.46
C ALA A 360 18.09 33.93 -13.86
N HIS A 361 17.03 34.04 -14.65
CA HIS A 361 15.73 34.60 -14.24
C HIS A 361 14.93 33.65 -13.34
N GLU A 362 14.94 32.32 -13.59
CA GLU A 362 14.25 31.33 -12.74
C GLU A 362 14.92 31.13 -11.39
N LYS A 363 16.27 31.29 -11.33
CA LYS A 363 17.00 31.25 -10.06
C LYS A 363 16.67 32.42 -9.16
N ALA A 364 16.41 33.61 -9.71
CA ALA A 364 16.02 34.79 -8.95
C ALA A 364 14.59 34.66 -8.35
N VAL A 365 13.64 34.09 -9.11
CA VAL A 365 12.26 33.84 -8.64
C VAL A 365 12.20 32.76 -7.57
N SER A 366 13.03 31.71 -7.67
CA SER A 366 13.12 30.64 -6.65
C SER A 366 13.75 31.13 -5.33
N ALA A 367 14.68 32.08 -5.39
CA ALA A 367 15.30 32.65 -4.21
C ALA A 367 14.36 33.60 -3.44
N THR A 368 13.52 34.35 -4.14
CA THR A 368 12.53 35.26 -3.53
C THR A 368 11.32 34.53 -2.97
N GLY A 369 10.89 33.40 -3.57
CA GLY A 369 9.73 32.62 -3.10
C GLY A 369 9.97 31.82 -1.81
N ARG A 370 11.23 31.47 -1.49
CA ARG A 370 11.56 30.73 -0.26
C ARG A 370 11.75 31.60 0.99
N GLY A 371 12.00 32.90 0.81
CA GLY A 371 12.17 33.85 1.92
C GLY A 371 10.86 34.33 2.54
N GLN A 372 9.76 34.36 1.79
CA GLN A 372 8.47 34.88 2.26
C GLN A 372 7.60 33.89 3.04
N TRP A 373 7.89 32.59 3.00
CA TRP A 373 7.14 31.57 3.75
C TRP A 373 7.66 31.32 5.17
N LEU A 374 8.84 31.83 5.51
CA LEU A 374 9.46 31.66 6.83
C LEU A 374 9.25 32.85 7.79
N GLU A 375 8.76 33.98 7.30
CA GLU A 375 8.56 35.19 8.13
C GLU A 375 7.08 35.56 8.43
N SER A 376 6.11 34.79 7.96
CA SER A 376 4.69 35.08 8.18
C SER A 376 3.91 33.91 8.78
N GLN A 377 4.39 33.37 9.92
CA GLN A 377 3.52 32.69 10.94
C GLN A 377 4.26 32.52 12.26
#